data_b90a32cb6e084f2e81218f348eca28f1
#
_entry.id   b90a32cb6e084f2e81218f348eca28f1
#
_cell.length_a   1.000
_cell.length_b   1.000
_cell.length_c   1.000
_cell.angle_alpha   90.00
_cell.angle_beta   90.00
_cell.angle_gamma   90.00
#
_symmetry.space_group_name_H-M   'P 1'
#
loop_
_entity.id
_entity.type
_entity.pdbx_description
1 polymer ?
#
loop_
_entity_poly.entity_id
_entity_poly.type
_entity_poly.pdbx_seq_one_letter_code
_entity_poly.pdbx_strand_id
1 'polypeptide(L)'
;NWCYDANSKFKWNVSKKSNSLKIQYNKGFDIKVPWELSRLQSLSKICVWSFLNKKKNLYTFIKNQVFDFIASNPPSYGVNWFNGMEVAIRGANLCMITDILIQENKLLPRERRIVYNSINDHMNFVINNLEWSPFSRNNHYLANIVGLLVMAYFLPRDENTLGILKFAENQ
;
A
#
# COMPACT_ATOMS: atom_id res chain seq x y z
N ASN A 1 -1.58 14.14 6.75
CA ASN A 1 -0.14 13.96 6.64
C ASN A 1 0.22 12.49 6.95
N TRP A 2 0.65 11.75 5.94
CA TRP A 2 0.87 10.29 5.98
C TRP A 2 2.14 9.86 6.75
N CYS A 3 3.02 10.78 7.11
CA CYS A 3 4.27 10.52 7.81
C CYS A 3 4.33 11.22 9.17
N TYR A 4 3.20 11.28 9.87
CA TYR A 4 3.04 12.02 11.10
C TYR A 4 2.49 11.13 12.21
N ASP A 5 3.15 11.14 13.37
CA ASP A 5 2.60 10.56 14.59
C ASP A 5 1.81 11.65 15.33
N ALA A 6 0.49 11.51 15.36
CA ALA A 6 -0.41 12.48 15.98
C ALA A 6 -0.25 12.55 17.52
N ASN A 7 0.18 11.45 18.15
CA ASN A 7 0.31 11.35 19.60
C ASN A 7 1.54 12.14 20.09
N SER A 8 2.67 11.93 19.43
CA SER A 8 3.94 12.59 19.78
C SER A 8 4.19 13.91 19.03
N LYS A 9 3.37 14.22 18.03
CA LYS A 9 3.55 15.34 17.09
C LYS A 9 4.84 15.24 16.26
N PHE A 10 5.44 14.05 16.17
CA PHE A 10 6.66 13.82 15.38
C PHE A 10 6.34 13.61 13.91
N LYS A 11 7.16 14.20 13.03
CA LYS A 11 7.04 14.08 11.58
C LYS A 11 8.30 13.48 10.99
N TRP A 12 8.14 12.34 10.29
CA TRP A 12 9.27 11.75 9.55
C TRP A 12 9.54 12.49 8.26
N ASN A 13 10.83 12.53 7.87
CA ASN A 13 11.26 13.16 6.63
C ASN A 13 10.93 12.26 5.43
N VAL A 14 10.06 12.76 4.57
CA VAL A 14 9.61 12.06 3.35
C VAL A 14 10.62 12.10 2.20
N SER A 15 11.64 12.96 2.28
CA SER A 15 12.66 13.11 1.24
C SER A 15 13.86 12.17 1.43
N LYS A 16 13.92 11.43 2.52
CA LYS A 16 14.94 10.42 2.75
C LYS A 16 14.55 9.08 2.17
N LYS A 17 15.50 8.37 1.55
CA LYS A 17 15.29 6.97 1.13
C LYS A 17 14.93 6.13 2.35
N SER A 18 13.95 5.24 2.19
CA SER A 18 13.42 4.42 3.28
C SER A 18 14.48 3.56 3.95
N ASN A 19 15.39 2.95 3.18
CA ASN A 19 16.49 2.14 3.69
C ASN A 19 17.58 2.93 4.45
N SER A 20 17.61 4.26 4.32
CA SER A 20 18.53 5.12 5.06
C SER A 20 17.93 5.66 6.37
N LEU A 21 16.67 5.37 6.64
CA LEU A 21 15.99 5.82 7.86
C LEU A 21 16.48 5.00 9.06
N LYS A 22 16.97 5.69 10.08
CA LYS A 22 17.26 5.08 11.38
C LYS A 22 16.03 5.21 12.28
N ILE A 23 15.34 4.10 12.50
CA ILE A 23 14.17 4.07 13.38
C ILE A 23 14.65 3.90 14.82
N GLN A 24 14.30 4.85 15.66
CA GLN A 24 14.64 4.85 17.07
C GLN A 24 13.39 4.58 17.89
N TYR A 25 13.23 3.36 18.38
CA TYR A 25 12.02 2.88 19.05
C TYR A 25 11.76 3.48 20.45
N ASN A 26 12.71 4.20 21.03
CA ASN A 26 12.65 4.64 22.46
C ASN A 26 12.60 6.17 22.64
N LYS A 27 12.16 6.94 21.63
CA LYS A 27 12.16 8.42 21.71
C LYS A 27 10.79 9.07 21.83
N GLY A 28 9.78 8.33 22.31
CA GLY A 28 8.44 8.91 22.56
C GLY A 28 7.58 9.09 21.32
N PHE A 29 8.03 8.62 20.12
CA PHE A 29 7.22 8.54 18.91
C PHE A 29 7.10 7.09 18.44
N ASP A 30 5.94 6.75 17.85
CA ASP A 30 5.67 5.40 17.34
C ASP A 30 5.49 5.41 15.82
N ILE A 31 6.37 4.70 15.13
CA ILE A 31 6.32 4.53 13.68
C ILE A 31 5.07 3.77 13.21
N LYS A 32 4.46 2.97 14.08
CA LYS A 32 3.24 2.23 13.74
C LYS A 32 2.06 3.15 13.45
N VAL A 33 2.02 4.34 14.06
CA VAL A 33 0.94 5.31 13.82
C VAL A 33 0.83 5.70 12.34
N PRO A 34 1.89 6.21 11.66
CA PRO A 34 1.83 6.46 10.22
C PRO A 34 1.69 5.17 9.39
N TRP A 35 2.23 4.04 9.81
CA TRP A 35 2.07 2.78 9.10
C TRP A 35 0.61 2.33 9.08
N GLU A 36 -0.06 2.28 10.21
CA GLU A 36 -1.48 1.89 10.30
C GLU A 36 -2.38 2.79 9.46
N LEU A 37 -2.13 4.10 9.45
CA LEU A 37 -2.84 5.04 8.59
C LEU A 37 -2.57 4.73 7.11
N SER A 38 -1.30 4.52 6.74
CA SER A 38 -0.86 4.32 5.37
C SER A 38 -1.18 2.93 4.79
N ARG A 39 -1.60 1.95 5.61
CA ARG A 39 -2.17 0.68 5.12
C ARG A 39 -3.46 0.88 4.32
N LEU A 40 -4.12 2.01 4.46
CA LEU A 40 -5.40 2.36 3.81
C LEU A 40 -6.55 1.40 4.16
N GLN A 41 -6.43 0.61 5.24
CA GLN A 41 -7.45 -0.36 5.66
C GLN A 41 -8.79 0.31 5.99
N SER A 42 -8.77 1.43 6.70
CA SER A 42 -9.99 2.17 7.01
C SER A 42 -10.65 2.73 5.75
N LEU A 43 -9.85 3.20 4.80
CA LEU A 43 -10.35 3.70 3.51
C LEU A 43 -10.96 2.58 2.66
N SER A 44 -10.31 1.40 2.63
CA SER A 44 -10.81 0.19 1.97
C SER A 44 -12.16 -0.24 2.58
N LYS A 45 -12.28 -0.28 3.90
CA LYS A 45 -13.54 -0.61 4.60
C LYS A 45 -14.66 0.39 4.26
N ILE A 46 -14.37 1.70 4.25
CA ILE A 46 -15.33 2.73 3.86
C ILE A 46 -15.75 2.55 2.40
N CYS A 47 -14.81 2.18 1.51
CA CYS A 47 -15.07 1.95 0.10
C CYS A 47 -16.03 0.77 -0.11
N VAL A 48 -15.76 -0.38 0.52
CA VAL A 48 -16.64 -1.56 0.50
C VAL A 48 -18.02 -1.24 1.08
N TRP A 49 -18.06 -0.58 2.24
CA TRP A 49 -19.33 -0.19 2.85
C TRP A 49 -20.13 0.74 1.92
N SER A 50 -19.47 1.71 1.28
CA SER A 50 -20.11 2.64 0.33
C SER A 50 -20.68 1.92 -0.88
N PHE A 51 -19.98 0.90 -1.38
CA PHE A 51 -20.41 0.07 -2.49
C PHE A 51 -21.67 -0.73 -2.13
N LEU A 52 -21.63 -1.44 -1.00
CA LEU A 52 -22.75 -2.27 -0.53
C LEU A 52 -24.00 -1.44 -0.19
N ASN A 53 -23.82 -0.23 0.35
CA ASN A 53 -24.92 0.65 0.75
C ASN A 53 -25.27 1.73 -0.29
N LYS A 54 -24.68 1.65 -1.50
CA LYS A 54 -24.93 2.59 -2.62
C LYS A 54 -24.67 4.07 -2.25
N LYS A 55 -23.70 4.34 -1.36
CA LYS A 55 -23.36 5.70 -0.87
C LYS A 55 -22.36 6.38 -1.82
N LYS A 56 -22.83 6.75 -3.02
CA LYS A 56 -22.00 7.28 -4.12
C LYS A 56 -21.27 8.59 -3.82
N ASN A 57 -21.73 9.37 -2.86
CA ASN A 57 -21.13 10.63 -2.44
C ASN A 57 -19.76 10.47 -1.78
N LEU A 58 -19.40 9.28 -1.26
CA LEU A 58 -18.11 9.03 -0.62
C LEU A 58 -16.97 8.72 -1.61
N TYR A 59 -17.28 8.30 -2.84
CA TYR A 59 -16.24 7.91 -3.80
C TYR A 59 -15.27 9.04 -4.17
N THR A 60 -15.74 10.28 -4.23
CA THR A 60 -14.87 11.43 -4.48
C THR A 60 -13.87 11.62 -3.33
N PHE A 61 -14.32 11.51 -2.09
CA PHE A 61 -13.44 11.56 -0.92
C PHE A 61 -12.42 10.41 -0.96
N ILE A 62 -12.87 9.16 -1.18
CA ILE A 62 -12.00 7.99 -1.24
C ILE A 62 -10.94 8.15 -2.33
N LYS A 63 -11.34 8.55 -3.53
CA LYS A 63 -10.44 8.82 -4.64
C LYS A 63 -9.38 9.87 -4.28
N ASN A 64 -9.80 10.98 -3.70
CA ASN A 64 -8.90 12.06 -3.31
C ASN A 64 -7.87 11.60 -2.27
N GLN A 65 -8.26 10.76 -1.29
CA GLN A 65 -7.33 10.19 -0.32
C GLN A 65 -6.29 9.26 -0.97
N VAL A 66 -6.70 8.44 -1.94
CA VAL A 66 -5.76 7.59 -2.70
C VAL A 66 -4.74 8.44 -3.46
N PHE A 67 -5.19 9.47 -4.17
CA PHE A 67 -4.28 10.35 -4.92
C PHE A 67 -3.40 11.21 -4.02
N ASP A 68 -3.91 11.69 -2.89
CA ASP A 68 -3.11 12.40 -1.89
C ASP A 68 -2.01 11.49 -1.32
N PHE A 69 -2.34 10.21 -1.02
CA PHE A 69 -1.33 9.24 -0.59
C PHE A 69 -0.25 9.06 -1.67
N ILE A 70 -0.63 8.77 -2.91
CA ILE A 70 0.32 8.52 -4.01
C ILE A 70 1.23 9.74 -4.22
N ALA A 71 0.67 10.93 -4.26
CA ALA A 71 1.42 12.17 -4.47
C ALA A 71 2.38 12.50 -3.32
N SER A 72 1.98 12.18 -2.08
CA SER A 72 2.74 12.52 -0.87
C SER A 72 3.77 11.48 -0.46
N ASN A 73 3.76 10.28 -1.06
CA ASN A 73 4.61 9.15 -0.66
C ASN A 73 5.28 8.49 -1.87
N PRO A 74 6.31 9.13 -2.45
CA PRO A 74 7.03 8.58 -3.59
C PRO A 74 7.66 7.22 -3.25
N PRO A 75 7.67 6.26 -4.19
CA PRO A 75 8.20 4.92 -3.98
C PRO A 75 9.61 4.91 -3.42
N SER A 76 9.84 4.06 -2.43
CA SER A 76 11.14 3.89 -1.72
C SER A 76 11.61 5.10 -0.89
N TYR A 77 10.75 6.09 -0.66
CA TYR A 77 11.06 7.24 0.18
C TYR A 77 10.13 7.33 1.40
N GLY A 78 10.66 7.86 2.48
CA GLY A 78 9.93 8.08 3.73
C GLY A 78 9.61 6.79 4.47
N VAL A 79 8.94 6.96 5.61
CA VAL A 79 8.66 5.89 6.58
C VAL A 79 7.67 4.85 6.05
N ASN A 80 6.78 5.25 5.14
CA ASN A 80 5.73 4.38 4.59
C ASN A 80 6.25 3.35 3.56
N TRP A 81 7.51 3.48 3.15
CA TRP A 81 8.22 2.51 2.30
C TRP A 81 9.36 1.79 3.05
N PHE A 82 9.25 1.66 4.40
CA PHE A 82 10.32 1.12 5.21
C PHE A 82 10.36 -0.42 5.22
N ASN A 83 9.21 -1.09 5.31
CA ASN A 83 9.16 -2.54 5.31
C ASN A 83 8.14 -3.13 4.31
N GLY A 84 8.41 -4.39 3.90
CA GLY A 84 7.62 -5.10 2.89
C GLY A 84 6.18 -5.36 3.33
N MET A 85 5.95 -5.72 4.59
CA MET A 85 4.61 -6.04 5.11
C MET A 85 3.65 -4.84 4.97
N GLU A 86 4.06 -3.65 5.37
CA GLU A 86 3.23 -2.45 5.32
C GLU A 86 2.87 -2.09 3.86
N VAL A 87 3.85 -2.24 2.97
CA VAL A 87 3.68 -1.99 1.53
C VAL A 87 2.76 -3.04 0.89
N ALA A 88 2.89 -4.31 1.28
CA ALA A 88 2.06 -5.41 0.79
C ALA A 88 0.58 -5.23 1.18
N ILE A 89 0.31 -4.94 2.46
CA ILE A 89 -1.05 -4.69 2.97
C ILE A 89 -1.67 -3.49 2.24
N ARG A 90 -0.92 -2.41 2.06
CA ARG A 90 -1.39 -1.23 1.34
C ARG A 90 -1.67 -1.52 -0.13
N GLY A 91 -0.79 -2.25 -0.80
CA GLY A 91 -0.98 -2.66 -2.20
C GLY A 91 -2.27 -3.45 -2.39
N ALA A 92 -2.56 -4.41 -1.52
CA ALA A 92 -3.81 -5.18 -1.55
C ALA A 92 -5.05 -4.29 -1.33
N ASN A 93 -5.00 -3.35 -0.39
CA ASN A 93 -6.09 -2.40 -0.16
C ASN A 93 -6.28 -1.42 -1.34
N LEU A 94 -5.19 -0.99 -1.98
CA LEU A 94 -5.27 -0.19 -3.21
C LEU A 94 -5.95 -0.95 -4.34
N CYS A 95 -5.66 -2.24 -4.53
CA CYS A 95 -6.35 -3.08 -5.51
C CYS A 95 -7.86 -3.11 -5.27
N MET A 96 -8.29 -3.40 -4.03
CA MET A 96 -9.70 -3.45 -3.64
C MET A 96 -10.42 -2.11 -3.87
N ILE A 97 -9.82 -1.00 -3.43
CA ILE A 97 -10.39 0.34 -3.62
C ILE A 97 -10.51 0.66 -5.12
N THR A 98 -9.44 0.35 -5.88
CA THR A 98 -9.38 0.65 -7.31
C THR A 98 -10.41 -0.12 -8.09
N ASP A 99 -10.61 -1.41 -7.78
CA ASP A 99 -11.62 -2.26 -8.43
C ASP A 99 -13.02 -1.67 -8.26
N ILE A 100 -13.40 -1.31 -7.03
CA ILE A 100 -14.70 -0.68 -6.75
C ILE A 100 -14.85 0.65 -7.50
N LEU A 101 -13.82 1.50 -7.49
CA LEU A 101 -13.86 2.78 -8.18
C LEU A 101 -13.98 2.62 -9.72
N ILE A 102 -13.43 1.54 -10.28
CA ILE A 102 -13.59 1.19 -11.70
C ILE A 102 -15.02 0.74 -11.97
N GLN A 103 -15.55 -0.20 -11.18
CA GLN A 103 -16.93 -0.71 -11.31
C GLN A 103 -17.97 0.42 -11.22
N GLU A 104 -17.73 1.39 -10.35
CA GLU A 104 -18.59 2.56 -10.16
C GLU A 104 -18.31 3.71 -11.14
N ASN A 105 -17.43 3.51 -12.14
CA ASN A 105 -17.04 4.51 -13.15
C ASN A 105 -16.52 5.84 -12.53
N LYS A 106 -15.72 5.75 -11.45
CA LYS A 106 -15.20 6.91 -10.71
C LYS A 106 -13.76 7.28 -11.08
N LEU A 107 -13.09 6.48 -11.91
CA LEU A 107 -11.72 6.72 -12.39
C LEU A 107 -11.71 7.02 -13.88
N LEU A 108 -11.13 8.16 -14.25
CA LEU A 108 -10.77 8.48 -15.63
C LEU A 108 -9.64 7.55 -16.11
N PRO A 109 -9.47 7.33 -17.44
CA PRO A 109 -8.40 6.48 -17.96
C PRO A 109 -7.00 6.88 -17.46
N ARG A 110 -6.71 8.20 -17.41
CA ARG A 110 -5.44 8.71 -16.87
C ARG A 110 -5.26 8.44 -15.38
N GLU A 111 -6.34 8.53 -14.61
CA GLU A 111 -6.34 8.27 -13.17
C GLU A 111 -6.11 6.78 -12.89
N ARG A 112 -6.77 5.90 -13.64
CA ARG A 112 -6.54 4.45 -13.57
C ARG A 112 -5.08 4.10 -13.81
N ARG A 113 -4.44 4.70 -14.82
CA ARG A 113 -3.01 4.48 -15.11
C ARG A 113 -2.12 4.89 -13.94
N ILE A 114 -2.39 6.03 -13.28
CA ILE A 114 -1.62 6.47 -12.11
C ILE A 114 -1.71 5.44 -10.98
N VAL A 115 -2.92 4.96 -10.68
CA VAL A 115 -3.11 3.98 -9.61
C VAL A 115 -2.48 2.63 -9.97
N TYR A 116 -2.60 2.16 -11.22
CA TYR A 116 -1.95 0.93 -11.68
C TYR A 116 -0.43 1.00 -11.57
N ASN A 117 0.18 2.12 -11.96
CA ASN A 117 1.61 2.35 -11.78
C ASN A 117 1.99 2.29 -10.29
N SER A 118 1.21 2.92 -9.42
CA SER A 118 1.45 2.87 -7.97
C SER A 118 1.35 1.43 -7.43
N ILE A 119 0.35 0.65 -7.84
CA ILE A 119 0.22 -0.76 -7.44
C ILE A 119 1.43 -1.57 -7.93
N ASN A 120 1.88 -1.34 -9.16
CA ASN A 120 3.08 -1.97 -9.71
C ASN A 120 4.35 -1.59 -8.92
N ASP A 121 4.48 -0.34 -8.49
CA ASP A 121 5.57 0.11 -7.62
C ASP A 121 5.54 -0.61 -6.27
N HIS A 122 4.33 -0.82 -5.69
CA HIS A 122 4.17 -1.59 -4.45
C HIS A 122 4.58 -3.05 -4.66
N MET A 123 4.13 -3.69 -5.73
CA MET A 123 4.46 -5.07 -6.07
C MET A 123 5.97 -5.25 -6.25
N ASN A 124 6.62 -4.37 -7.02
CA ASN A 124 8.06 -4.39 -7.23
C ASN A 124 8.84 -4.11 -5.95
N PHE A 125 8.35 -3.22 -5.08
CA PHE A 125 8.97 -3.01 -3.79
C PHE A 125 8.93 -4.27 -2.92
N VAL A 126 7.77 -4.92 -2.83
CA VAL A 126 7.59 -6.12 -1.98
C VAL A 126 8.47 -7.26 -2.45
N ILE A 127 8.48 -7.58 -3.75
CA ILE A 127 9.31 -8.69 -4.26
C ILE A 127 10.81 -8.47 -4.04
N ASN A 128 11.26 -7.21 -4.05
CA ASN A 128 12.66 -6.86 -3.79
C ASN A 128 12.99 -6.67 -2.29
N ASN A 129 12.01 -6.74 -1.39
CA ASN A 129 12.17 -6.53 0.04
C ASN A 129 11.38 -7.57 0.85
N LEU A 130 11.47 -8.84 0.45
CA LEU A 130 10.80 -9.94 1.14
C LEU A 130 11.36 -10.10 2.56
N GLU A 131 10.46 -10.21 3.53
CA GLU A 131 10.80 -10.35 4.95
C GLU A 131 10.90 -11.85 5.34
N TRP A 132 11.58 -12.62 4.49
CA TRP A 132 11.81 -14.04 4.70
C TRP A 132 12.98 -14.28 5.68
N SER A 133 12.83 -15.29 6.54
CA SER A 133 13.90 -15.77 7.42
C SER A 133 13.82 -17.26 7.57
N PRO A 134 14.94 -18.00 7.46
CA PRO A 134 14.96 -19.45 7.66
C PRO A 134 14.63 -19.85 9.10
N PHE A 135 14.80 -18.94 10.05
CA PHE A 135 14.61 -19.17 11.49
C PHE A 135 13.25 -18.69 12.01
N SER A 136 12.49 -17.95 11.20
CA SER A 136 11.22 -17.35 11.63
C SER A 136 10.23 -17.33 10.47
N ARG A 137 9.26 -18.21 10.51
CA ARG A 137 8.06 -18.11 9.67
C ARG A 137 7.12 -17.12 10.34
N ASN A 138 7.29 -15.85 10.04
CA ASN A 138 6.51 -14.78 10.65
C ASN A 138 5.37 -14.30 9.73
N ASN A 139 4.44 -13.57 10.32
CA ASN A 139 3.31 -12.96 9.61
C ASN A 139 3.74 -11.92 8.56
N HIS A 140 4.96 -11.38 8.63
CA HIS A 140 5.47 -10.42 7.65
C HIS A 140 5.65 -11.05 6.29
N TYR A 141 6.32 -12.23 6.25
CA TYR A 141 6.50 -12.95 4.99
C TYR A 141 5.16 -13.40 4.40
N LEU A 142 4.24 -13.93 5.23
CA LEU A 142 2.91 -14.26 4.77
C LEU A 142 2.19 -13.06 4.16
N ALA A 143 2.27 -11.90 4.79
CA ALA A 143 1.69 -10.67 4.25
C ALA A 143 2.34 -10.24 2.92
N ASN A 144 3.67 -10.42 2.78
CA ASN A 144 4.36 -10.16 1.50
C ASN A 144 3.78 -11.05 0.39
N ILE A 145 3.67 -12.36 0.62
CA ILE A 145 3.18 -13.32 -0.39
C ILE A 145 1.71 -13.04 -0.75
N VAL A 146 0.83 -12.87 0.24
CA VAL A 146 -0.57 -12.54 -0.01
C VAL A 146 -0.72 -11.22 -0.77
N GLY A 147 0.05 -10.19 -0.39
CA GLY A 147 0.05 -8.91 -1.10
C GLY A 147 0.51 -9.03 -2.55
N LEU A 148 1.57 -9.82 -2.82
CA LEU A 148 2.04 -10.10 -4.18
C LEU A 148 0.97 -10.82 -5.00
N LEU A 149 0.32 -11.85 -4.45
CA LEU A 149 -0.77 -12.56 -5.12
C LEU A 149 -1.89 -11.60 -5.52
N VAL A 150 -2.39 -10.80 -4.57
CA VAL A 150 -3.50 -9.86 -4.83
C VAL A 150 -3.12 -8.85 -5.91
N MET A 151 -1.93 -8.22 -5.81
CA MET A 151 -1.48 -7.23 -6.78
C MET A 151 -1.24 -7.84 -8.17
N ALA A 152 -0.61 -9.02 -8.25
CA ALA A 152 -0.32 -9.69 -9.50
C ALA A 152 -1.59 -10.22 -10.19
N TYR A 153 -2.61 -10.64 -9.45
CA TYR A 153 -3.91 -10.97 -10.02
C TYR A 153 -4.69 -9.76 -10.52
N PHE A 154 -4.52 -8.63 -9.87
CA PHE A 154 -5.25 -7.39 -10.19
C PHE A 154 -4.65 -6.65 -11.40
N LEU A 155 -3.33 -6.62 -11.54
CA LEU A 155 -2.64 -5.90 -12.61
C LEU A 155 -2.77 -6.61 -13.97
N PRO A 156 -2.63 -5.87 -15.10
CA PRO A 156 -2.55 -6.48 -16.43
C PRO A 156 -1.44 -7.53 -16.50
N ARG A 157 -1.69 -8.60 -17.26
CA ARG A 157 -0.76 -9.72 -17.43
C ARG A 157 0.38 -9.34 -18.38
N ASP A 158 1.58 -9.18 -17.82
CA ASP A 158 2.85 -9.08 -18.55
C ASP A 158 3.85 -10.09 -17.97
N GLU A 159 5.05 -10.17 -18.54
CA GLU A 159 6.07 -11.13 -18.10
C GLU A 159 6.45 -10.95 -16.64
N ASN A 160 6.60 -9.70 -16.16
CA ASN A 160 6.93 -9.40 -14.78
C ASN A 160 5.82 -9.84 -13.82
N THR A 161 4.59 -9.46 -14.11
CA THR A 161 3.40 -9.80 -13.30
C THR A 161 3.20 -11.31 -13.24
N LEU A 162 3.35 -12.01 -14.37
CA LEU A 162 3.23 -13.48 -14.44
C LEU A 162 4.37 -14.17 -13.70
N GLY A 163 5.60 -13.65 -13.77
CA GLY A 163 6.74 -14.17 -13.02
C GLY A 163 6.54 -14.05 -11.51
N ILE A 164 6.08 -12.90 -11.04
CA ILE A 164 5.78 -12.65 -9.61
C ILE A 164 4.62 -13.52 -9.14
N LEU A 165 3.57 -13.65 -9.95
CA LEU A 165 2.43 -14.51 -9.63
C LEU A 165 2.87 -15.96 -9.44
N LYS A 166 3.60 -16.52 -10.39
CA LYS A 166 4.14 -17.89 -10.31
C LYS A 166 5.06 -18.08 -9.09
N PHE A 167 5.89 -17.07 -8.78
CA PHE A 167 6.70 -17.09 -7.56
C PHE A 167 5.82 -17.19 -6.31
N ALA A 168 4.84 -16.30 -6.18
CA ALA A 168 4.01 -16.21 -4.99
C ALA A 168 3.08 -17.43 -4.79
N GLU A 169 2.60 -18.05 -5.88
CA GLU A 169 1.79 -19.27 -5.84
C GLU A 169 2.59 -20.50 -5.34
N ASN A 170 3.91 -20.47 -5.43
CA ASN A 170 4.78 -21.55 -5.01
C ASN A 170 5.33 -21.40 -3.58
N GLN A 171 4.93 -20.39 -2.82
CA GLN A 171 5.36 -20.14 -1.44
C GLN A 171 4.38 -20.69 -0.41
#